data_fd4849a204b013cdc845fdd81b441d47
#
_entry.id   fd4849a204b013cdc845fdd81b441d47
#
_cell.length_a   1.000
_cell.length_b   1.000
_cell.length_c   1.000
_cell.angle_alpha   90.00
_cell.angle_beta   90.00
_cell.angle_gamma   90.00
#
_symmetry.space_group_name_H-M   'P 1'
#
loop_
_entity.id
_entity.type
_entity.pdbx_description
1 polymer ?
#
loop_
_entity_poly.entity_id
_entity_poly.type
_entity_poly.pdbx_seq_one_letter_code
_entity_poly.pdbx_strand_id
1 'polypeptide(L)'
;LTKTKTRQVLTALNIAALTFFAYTCVYAFRKPFTVATFSGEQLFGISYQTVLIICQVIGYMLSKFAGIRFISSLKRTGRWITATILVSVAWLALLLFALLPPWAGMICFFVNGFMLGFMWGVVFSYAEGRRSTDFIGSVLAVSFIFAGGFTRSVGKWMMLEFGVTEKWMPFMTGLVFVVPLIVLFYFLERSPTPDEKDIDERSERIAMTGDDRKEIIRDFGAGLIILAVIYTMLTVMRDIRDNYMGNMWNELGYAGDASVFTKSETKITLIILLMMGLMVLIRRNIIAFRVVHYVIIGGFLLAGITSLLFIYKGLHGGIWMQSVGLGLYMAYIPFNAIFFERMIAAFRIKGNVGFLIYITDAFGYLGSVTVMLFKESMKVDVKWSVFYSYAVIILSVIGVMGTIYALFYFNRKYKLKIQVQ
;
A
#
# COMPACT_ATOMS: atom_id res chain seq x y z
N LEU A 1 -16.36 -24.41 20.83
CA LEU A 1 -15.71 -24.47 19.51
C LEU A 1 -15.24 -25.90 19.29
N THR A 2 -15.72 -26.58 18.23
CA THR A 2 -15.26 -27.94 17.91
C THR A 2 -13.77 -27.90 17.60
N LYS A 3 -13.00 -28.95 17.98
CA LYS A 3 -11.54 -29.06 17.75
C LYS A 3 -11.12 -28.66 16.31
N THR A 4 -11.97 -28.97 15.34
CA THR A 4 -11.79 -28.65 13.93
C THR A 4 -11.84 -27.13 13.65
N LYS A 5 -12.79 -26.38 14.22
CA LYS A 5 -12.89 -24.93 14.09
C LYS A 5 -11.70 -24.20 14.71
N THR A 6 -11.26 -24.66 15.90
CA THR A 6 -10.09 -24.10 16.58
C THR A 6 -8.84 -24.27 15.73
N ARG A 7 -8.62 -25.45 15.13
CA ARG A 7 -7.48 -25.71 14.24
C ARG A 7 -7.50 -24.83 12.98
N GLN A 8 -8.68 -24.62 12.39
CA GLN A 8 -8.82 -23.74 11.21
C GLN A 8 -8.48 -22.27 11.54
N VAL A 9 -8.96 -21.76 12.68
CA VAL A 9 -8.65 -20.40 13.15
C VAL A 9 -7.16 -20.24 13.40
N LEU A 10 -6.53 -21.20 14.08
CA LEU A 10 -5.09 -21.18 14.34
C LEU A 10 -4.26 -21.21 13.04
N THR A 11 -4.67 -22.02 12.06
CA THR A 11 -4.03 -22.05 10.74
C THR A 11 -4.13 -20.71 10.02
N ALA A 12 -5.32 -20.09 10.03
CA ALA A 12 -5.52 -18.76 9.42
C ALA A 12 -4.67 -17.69 10.10
N LEU A 13 -4.61 -17.66 11.43
CA LEU A 13 -3.78 -16.73 12.19
C LEU A 13 -2.29 -16.95 11.92
N ASN A 14 -1.84 -18.21 11.86
CA ASN A 14 -0.44 -18.50 11.56
C ASN A 14 -0.05 -18.02 10.15
N ILE A 15 -0.86 -18.31 9.13
CA ILE A 15 -0.56 -17.85 7.77
C ILE A 15 -0.65 -16.33 7.67
N ALA A 16 -1.60 -15.68 8.35
CA ALA A 16 -1.68 -14.22 8.41
C ALA A 16 -0.43 -13.62 9.04
N ALA A 17 0.07 -14.18 10.14
CA ALA A 17 1.31 -13.73 10.78
C ALA A 17 2.53 -13.96 9.87
N LEU A 18 2.66 -15.15 9.28
CA LEU A 18 3.77 -15.45 8.37
C LEU A 18 3.79 -14.53 7.14
N THR A 19 2.64 -14.28 6.52
CA THR A 19 2.55 -13.36 5.38
C THR A 19 2.81 -11.92 5.78
N PHE A 20 2.34 -11.47 6.94
CA PHE A 20 2.61 -10.15 7.50
C PHE A 20 4.12 -9.91 7.68
N PHE A 21 4.81 -10.82 8.37
CA PHE A 21 6.24 -10.66 8.63
C PHE A 21 7.10 -10.92 7.39
N ALA A 22 6.73 -11.86 6.51
CA ALA A 22 7.43 -12.06 5.24
C ALA A 22 7.38 -10.80 4.38
N TYR A 23 6.21 -10.17 4.26
CA TYR A 23 6.07 -8.94 3.49
C TYR A 23 6.77 -7.75 4.18
N THR A 24 6.82 -7.73 5.51
CA THR A 24 7.65 -6.78 6.27
C THR A 24 9.13 -6.91 5.89
N CYS A 25 9.66 -8.13 5.82
CA CYS A 25 11.05 -8.36 5.38
C CYS A 25 11.27 -7.93 3.93
N VAL A 26 10.31 -8.16 3.02
CA VAL A 26 10.39 -7.67 1.63
C VAL A 26 10.54 -6.16 1.57
N TYR A 27 9.87 -5.41 2.44
CA TYR A 27 9.97 -3.95 2.51
C TYR A 27 11.38 -3.45 2.87
N ALA A 28 12.18 -4.26 3.57
CA ALA A 28 13.55 -3.91 3.89
C ALA A 28 14.48 -3.76 2.67
N PHE A 29 14.11 -4.37 1.55
CA PHE A 29 14.82 -4.22 0.28
C PHE A 29 14.29 -3.06 -0.58
N ARG A 30 13.24 -2.37 -0.11
CA ARG A 30 12.58 -1.34 -0.90
C ARG A 30 12.61 0.04 -0.25
N LYS A 31 12.27 0.16 1.03
CA LYS A 31 11.92 1.43 1.67
C LYS A 31 13.01 2.11 2.51
N PRO A 32 14.02 1.43 3.04
CA PRO A 32 15.03 2.09 3.87
C PRO A 32 15.71 3.29 3.21
N PHE A 33 16.00 3.24 1.90
CA PHE A 33 16.68 4.32 1.20
C PHE A 33 15.94 5.67 1.31
N THR A 34 14.65 5.68 1.57
CA THR A 34 13.85 6.91 1.69
C THR A 34 14.10 7.68 3.00
N VAL A 35 14.92 7.17 3.92
CA VAL A 35 15.41 7.96 5.07
C VAL A 35 16.69 8.71 4.78
N ALA A 36 17.37 8.37 3.68
CA ALA A 36 18.50 9.12 3.15
C ALA A 36 17.98 10.33 2.36
N THR A 37 18.66 11.45 2.47
CA THR A 37 18.26 12.68 1.80
C THR A 37 19.10 12.98 0.57
N PHE A 38 20.30 12.38 0.47
CA PHE A 38 21.30 12.67 -0.59
C PHE A 38 21.48 14.16 -0.79
N SER A 39 21.63 14.89 0.33
CA SER A 39 21.65 16.34 0.35
C SER A 39 22.76 16.91 -0.53
N GLY A 40 22.39 17.84 -1.44
CA GLY A 40 23.32 18.45 -2.39
C GLY A 40 23.58 17.63 -3.65
N GLU A 41 23.14 16.37 -3.74
CA GLU A 41 23.25 15.58 -4.96
C GLU A 41 22.06 15.83 -5.89
N GLN A 42 22.37 16.12 -7.15
CA GLN A 42 21.37 16.33 -8.21
C GLN A 42 21.72 15.54 -9.47
N LEU A 43 20.69 15.12 -10.19
CA LEU A 43 20.83 14.53 -11.50
C LEU A 43 19.78 15.13 -12.44
N PHE A 44 20.22 15.66 -13.58
CA PHE A 44 19.36 16.42 -14.53
C PHE A 44 18.66 17.65 -13.90
N GLY A 45 19.26 18.28 -12.89
CA GLY A 45 18.67 19.43 -12.20
C GLY A 45 17.53 19.07 -11.23
N ILE A 46 17.34 17.77 -10.94
CA ILE A 46 16.36 17.22 -10.01
C ILE A 46 17.12 16.63 -8.82
N SER A 47 16.55 16.71 -7.61
CA SER A 47 17.08 16.06 -6.42
C SER A 47 17.34 14.56 -6.69
N TYR A 48 18.54 14.07 -6.35
CA TYR A 48 18.92 12.67 -6.60
C TYR A 48 17.96 11.68 -5.93
N GLN A 49 17.52 11.97 -4.70
CA GLN A 49 16.50 11.18 -4.00
C GLN A 49 15.22 11.05 -4.85
N THR A 50 14.73 12.14 -5.41
CA THR A 50 13.51 12.16 -6.24
C THR A 50 13.69 11.32 -7.51
N VAL A 51 14.85 11.42 -8.16
CA VAL A 51 15.16 10.59 -9.35
C VAL A 51 15.13 9.10 -9.02
N LEU A 52 15.75 8.69 -7.90
CA LEU A 52 15.74 7.29 -7.46
C LEU A 52 14.32 6.80 -7.15
N ILE A 53 13.52 7.63 -6.46
CA ILE A 53 12.11 7.31 -6.15
C ILE A 53 11.31 7.11 -7.44
N ILE A 54 11.43 8.03 -8.40
CA ILE A 54 10.71 7.94 -9.68
C ILE A 54 11.08 6.67 -10.43
N CYS A 55 12.37 6.35 -10.53
CA CYS A 55 12.83 5.12 -11.20
C CYS A 55 12.28 3.86 -10.52
N GLN A 56 12.30 3.82 -9.17
CA GLN A 56 11.73 2.69 -8.42
C GLN A 56 10.22 2.58 -8.61
N VAL A 57 9.48 3.69 -8.59
CA VAL A 57 8.02 3.72 -8.77
C VAL A 57 7.64 3.26 -10.18
N ILE A 58 8.36 3.73 -11.21
CA ILE A 58 8.13 3.29 -12.61
C ILE A 58 8.39 1.81 -12.75
N GLY A 59 9.51 1.29 -12.23
CA GLY A 59 9.81 -0.14 -12.23
C GLY A 59 8.70 -0.95 -11.55
N TYR A 60 8.26 -0.52 -10.37
CA TYR A 60 7.19 -1.14 -9.62
C TYR A 60 5.83 -1.11 -10.36
N MET A 61 5.49 0.00 -11.00
CA MET A 61 4.28 0.13 -11.81
C MET A 61 4.30 -0.84 -12.99
N LEU A 62 5.40 -0.90 -13.74
CA LEU A 62 5.53 -1.82 -14.89
C LEU A 62 5.46 -3.28 -14.47
N SER A 63 6.00 -3.64 -13.31
CA SER A 63 5.89 -5.00 -12.78
C SER A 63 4.44 -5.42 -12.50
N LYS A 64 3.55 -4.49 -12.18
CA LYS A 64 2.12 -4.78 -11.99
C LYS A 64 1.47 -5.30 -13.27
N PHE A 65 1.77 -4.69 -14.42
CA PHE A 65 1.26 -5.15 -15.72
C PHE A 65 1.83 -6.51 -16.11
N ALA A 66 3.15 -6.72 -15.94
CA ALA A 66 3.80 -8.00 -16.20
C ALA A 66 3.35 -9.09 -15.21
N GLY A 67 3.04 -8.71 -13.98
CA GLY A 67 2.66 -9.60 -12.88
C GLY A 67 1.37 -10.36 -13.09
N ILE A 68 0.42 -9.82 -13.84
CA ILE A 68 -0.88 -10.46 -14.08
C ILE A 68 -0.70 -11.85 -14.71
N ARG A 69 0.13 -11.95 -15.74
CA ARG A 69 0.42 -13.25 -16.40
C ARG A 69 1.37 -14.11 -15.57
N PHE A 70 2.39 -13.50 -14.99
CA PHE A 70 3.44 -14.20 -14.25
C PHE A 70 2.88 -14.88 -13.00
N ILE A 71 2.10 -14.17 -12.17
CA ILE A 71 1.58 -14.70 -10.91
C ILE A 71 0.50 -15.76 -11.15
N SER A 72 -0.33 -15.59 -12.18
CA SER A 72 -1.34 -16.60 -12.55
C SER A 72 -0.74 -17.94 -13.02
N SER A 73 0.50 -17.91 -13.51
CA SER A 73 1.23 -19.13 -13.94
C SER A 73 2.07 -19.77 -12.83
N LEU A 74 2.19 -19.15 -11.66
CA LEU A 74 3.01 -19.63 -10.56
C LEU A 74 2.45 -20.93 -9.96
N LYS A 75 3.18 -22.04 -10.20
CA LYS A 75 2.92 -23.30 -9.52
C LYS A 75 3.30 -23.17 -8.03
N ARG A 76 2.56 -23.85 -7.15
CA ARG A 76 2.78 -23.83 -5.71
C ARG A 76 4.23 -24.18 -5.32
N THR A 77 4.76 -25.23 -5.90
CA THR A 77 6.11 -25.77 -5.62
C THR A 77 7.28 -24.86 -6.05
N GLY A 78 7.01 -23.77 -6.75
CA GLY A 78 8.04 -22.82 -7.21
C GLY A 78 8.00 -21.44 -6.54
N ARG A 79 7.05 -21.19 -5.65
CA ARG A 79 6.82 -19.85 -5.08
C ARG A 79 8.00 -19.33 -4.27
N TRP A 80 8.58 -20.14 -3.43
CA TRP A 80 9.73 -19.76 -2.60
C TRP A 80 10.98 -19.50 -3.45
N ILE A 81 11.22 -20.31 -4.50
CA ILE A 81 12.33 -20.10 -5.45
C ILE A 81 12.14 -18.78 -6.18
N THR A 82 10.94 -18.53 -6.70
CA THR A 82 10.60 -17.27 -7.36
C THR A 82 10.80 -16.08 -6.44
N ALA A 83 10.30 -16.14 -5.19
CA ALA A 83 10.49 -15.09 -4.20
C ALA A 83 11.97 -14.83 -3.92
N THR A 84 12.77 -15.90 -3.76
CA THR A 84 14.20 -15.81 -3.51
C THR A 84 14.92 -15.16 -4.69
N ILE A 85 14.64 -15.55 -5.93
CA ILE A 85 15.25 -14.95 -7.13
C ILE A 85 14.90 -13.47 -7.21
N LEU A 86 13.61 -13.10 -7.07
CA LEU A 86 13.16 -11.72 -7.16
C LEU A 86 13.84 -10.83 -6.11
N VAL A 87 13.89 -11.28 -4.86
CA VAL A 87 14.53 -10.53 -3.77
C VAL A 87 16.04 -10.48 -3.95
N SER A 88 16.68 -11.58 -4.38
CA SER A 88 18.15 -11.60 -4.62
C SER A 88 18.55 -10.62 -5.70
N VAL A 89 17.80 -10.56 -6.82
CA VAL A 89 18.09 -9.59 -7.90
C VAL A 89 17.84 -8.16 -7.41
N ALA A 90 16.76 -7.92 -6.65
CA ALA A 90 16.49 -6.60 -6.08
C ALA A 90 17.58 -6.18 -5.09
N TRP A 91 18.10 -7.10 -4.28
CA TRP A 91 19.16 -6.85 -3.31
C TRP A 91 20.52 -6.63 -3.99
N LEU A 92 20.82 -7.42 -5.02
CA LEU A 92 22.01 -7.21 -5.86
C LEU A 92 21.98 -5.82 -6.53
N ALA A 93 20.82 -5.36 -6.97
CA ALA A 93 20.68 -4.01 -7.48
C ALA A 93 21.03 -2.93 -6.44
N LEU A 94 20.71 -3.15 -5.15
CA LEU A 94 21.12 -2.24 -4.06
C LEU A 94 22.64 -2.30 -3.79
N LEU A 95 23.27 -3.46 -3.96
CA LEU A 95 24.72 -3.58 -3.89
C LEU A 95 25.40 -2.80 -5.03
N LEU A 96 24.90 -2.98 -6.25
CA LEU A 96 25.41 -2.23 -7.41
C LEU A 96 25.20 -0.72 -7.26
N PHE A 97 24.07 -0.30 -6.67
CA PHE A 97 23.84 1.10 -6.33
C PHE A 97 24.91 1.67 -5.40
N ALA A 98 25.36 0.89 -4.40
CA ALA A 98 26.41 1.32 -3.46
C ALA A 98 27.78 1.46 -4.13
N LEU A 99 28.07 0.64 -5.13
CA LEU A 99 29.38 0.56 -5.79
C LEU A 99 29.52 1.45 -7.03
N LEU A 100 28.42 1.72 -7.74
CA LEU A 100 28.43 2.38 -9.03
C LEU A 100 28.24 3.90 -8.92
N PRO A 101 28.59 4.67 -9.97
CA PRO A 101 28.38 6.10 -10.00
C PRO A 101 26.90 6.48 -9.95
N PRO A 102 26.56 7.75 -9.56
CA PRO A 102 25.17 8.16 -9.30
C PRO A 102 24.20 7.91 -10.46
N TRP A 103 24.61 8.09 -11.71
CA TRP A 103 23.73 7.86 -12.87
C TRP A 103 23.25 6.40 -12.96
N ALA A 104 24.09 5.44 -12.56
CA ALA A 104 23.73 4.01 -12.55
C ALA A 104 22.68 3.69 -11.48
N GLY A 105 22.55 4.51 -10.45
CA GLY A 105 21.52 4.38 -9.41
C GLY A 105 20.11 4.35 -9.99
N MET A 106 19.85 5.09 -11.07
CA MET A 106 18.55 5.07 -11.77
C MET A 106 18.19 3.65 -12.24
N ILE A 107 19.13 2.97 -12.90
CA ILE A 107 18.93 1.61 -13.40
C ILE A 107 18.77 0.64 -12.23
N CYS A 108 19.61 0.79 -11.20
CA CYS A 108 19.55 -0.06 -10.01
C CYS A 108 18.18 0.04 -9.32
N PHE A 109 17.66 1.26 -9.10
CA PHE A 109 16.35 1.46 -8.48
C PHE A 109 15.17 1.07 -9.37
N PHE A 110 15.28 1.24 -10.69
CA PHE A 110 14.30 0.71 -11.62
C PHE A 110 14.20 -0.82 -11.52
N VAL A 111 15.33 -1.53 -11.57
CA VAL A 111 15.39 -2.99 -11.45
C VAL A 111 14.89 -3.44 -10.08
N ASN A 112 15.31 -2.78 -9.00
CA ASN A 112 14.83 -3.04 -7.63
C ASN A 112 13.30 -2.92 -7.56
N GLY A 113 12.73 -1.82 -8.04
CA GLY A 113 11.29 -1.60 -8.06
C GLY A 113 10.55 -2.64 -8.89
N PHE A 114 11.07 -2.96 -10.08
CA PHE A 114 10.47 -3.94 -10.98
C PHE A 114 10.42 -5.34 -10.33
N MET A 115 11.50 -5.82 -9.75
CA MET A 115 11.54 -7.13 -9.09
C MET A 115 10.64 -7.19 -7.87
N LEU A 116 10.65 -6.15 -7.02
CA LEU A 116 9.85 -6.14 -5.79
C LEU A 116 8.35 -5.93 -6.05
N GLY A 117 7.97 -5.41 -7.21
CA GLY A 117 6.56 -5.24 -7.54
C GLY A 117 5.79 -6.56 -7.72
N PHE A 118 6.46 -7.66 -8.04
CA PHE A 118 5.86 -9.00 -8.08
C PHE A 118 5.60 -9.59 -6.70
N MET A 119 6.34 -9.14 -5.68
CA MET A 119 6.37 -9.79 -4.36
C MET A 119 5.03 -9.79 -3.63
N TRP A 120 4.20 -8.76 -3.83
CA TRP A 120 2.83 -8.77 -3.29
C TRP A 120 2.05 -10.00 -3.74
N GLY A 121 2.02 -10.25 -5.05
CA GLY A 121 1.29 -11.37 -5.63
C GLY A 121 1.86 -12.72 -5.19
N VAL A 122 3.19 -12.83 -5.08
CA VAL A 122 3.85 -14.06 -4.60
C VAL A 122 3.45 -14.35 -3.15
N VAL A 123 3.51 -13.36 -2.26
CA VAL A 123 3.13 -13.55 -0.84
C VAL A 123 1.63 -13.80 -0.70
N PHE A 124 0.79 -13.04 -1.43
CA PHE A 124 -0.67 -13.22 -1.41
C PHE A 124 -1.09 -14.62 -1.90
N SER A 125 -0.35 -15.22 -2.85
CA SER A 125 -0.64 -16.54 -3.36
C SER A 125 -0.65 -17.66 -2.31
N TYR A 126 0.03 -17.48 -1.17
CA TYR A 126 -0.03 -18.41 -0.03
C TYR A 126 -1.35 -18.30 0.76
N ALA A 127 -2.02 -17.16 0.69
CA ALA A 127 -3.33 -16.94 1.30
C ALA A 127 -4.48 -17.39 0.39
N GLU A 128 -4.25 -17.40 -0.92
CA GLU A 128 -5.28 -17.62 -1.94
C GLU A 128 -5.89 -19.04 -1.87
N GLY A 129 -7.20 -19.13 -2.14
CA GLY A 129 -7.93 -20.40 -2.18
C GLY A 129 -8.38 -20.92 -0.82
N ARG A 130 -8.34 -20.11 0.24
CA ARG A 130 -8.81 -20.46 1.60
C ARG A 130 -10.07 -19.67 1.94
N ARG A 131 -10.93 -20.23 2.81
CA ARG A 131 -12.07 -19.48 3.39
C ARG A 131 -11.63 -18.20 4.13
N SER A 132 -10.43 -18.24 4.71
CA SER A 132 -9.81 -17.12 5.43
C SER A 132 -9.02 -16.17 4.54
N THR A 133 -9.10 -16.29 3.20
CA THR A 133 -8.35 -15.45 2.25
C THR A 133 -8.58 -13.96 2.49
N ASP A 134 -9.83 -13.53 2.73
CA ASP A 134 -10.18 -12.13 2.98
C ASP A 134 -9.55 -11.60 4.26
N PHE A 135 -9.56 -12.41 5.33
CA PHE A 135 -8.92 -12.06 6.59
C PHE A 135 -7.40 -11.95 6.42
N ILE A 136 -6.75 -12.97 5.83
CA ILE A 136 -5.31 -12.98 5.61
C ILE A 136 -4.89 -11.84 4.67
N GLY A 137 -5.66 -11.61 3.61
CA GLY A 137 -5.47 -10.51 2.67
C GLY A 137 -5.57 -9.14 3.33
N SER A 138 -6.53 -8.96 4.24
CA SER A 138 -6.66 -7.72 5.01
C SER A 138 -5.48 -7.48 5.95
N VAL A 139 -5.00 -8.53 6.65
CA VAL A 139 -3.80 -8.45 7.50
C VAL A 139 -2.56 -8.14 6.66
N LEU A 140 -2.41 -8.81 5.51
CA LEU A 140 -1.32 -8.53 4.58
C LEU A 140 -1.42 -7.10 4.00
N ALA A 141 -2.63 -6.62 3.69
CA ALA A 141 -2.82 -5.25 3.22
C ALA A 141 -2.40 -4.21 4.27
N VAL A 142 -2.63 -4.47 5.55
CA VAL A 142 -2.20 -3.55 6.62
C VAL A 142 -0.70 -3.65 6.93
N SER A 143 -0.07 -4.81 6.63
CA SER A 143 1.34 -5.05 6.94
C SER A 143 2.29 -4.02 6.35
N PHE A 144 1.99 -3.44 5.18
CA PHE A 144 2.88 -2.48 4.54
C PHE A 144 3.02 -1.17 5.32
N ILE A 145 2.04 -0.81 6.18
CA ILE A 145 2.13 0.36 7.06
C ILE A 145 3.24 0.13 8.08
N PHE A 146 3.13 -0.97 8.85
CA PHE A 146 4.15 -1.37 9.81
C PHE A 146 5.52 -1.58 9.14
N ALA A 147 5.55 -2.34 8.04
CA ALA A 147 6.75 -2.67 7.30
C ALA A 147 7.51 -1.41 6.86
N GLY A 148 6.79 -0.42 6.33
CA GLY A 148 7.36 0.86 5.93
C GLY A 148 8.04 1.59 7.08
N GLY A 149 7.40 1.67 8.24
CA GLY A 149 7.96 2.30 9.43
C GLY A 149 9.14 1.52 10.02
N PHE A 150 8.95 0.22 10.23
CA PHE A 150 9.95 -0.63 10.87
C PHE A 150 11.26 -0.70 10.08
N THR A 151 11.17 -0.95 8.78
CA THR A 151 12.37 -1.06 7.94
C THR A 151 13.13 0.26 7.78
N ARG A 152 12.41 1.41 7.77
CA ARG A 152 13.05 2.74 7.82
C ARG A 152 13.74 3.01 9.15
N SER A 153 13.12 2.62 10.27
CA SER A 153 13.79 2.72 11.58
C SER A 153 15.11 1.95 11.61
N VAL A 154 15.12 0.72 11.06
CA VAL A 154 16.36 -0.07 10.98
C VAL A 154 17.40 0.60 10.08
N GLY A 155 17.00 1.10 8.90
CA GLY A 155 17.90 1.84 8.01
C GLY A 155 18.47 3.10 8.67
N LYS A 156 17.63 3.89 9.33
CA LYS A 156 18.05 5.11 10.05
C LYS A 156 18.98 4.77 11.22
N TRP A 157 18.66 3.72 11.97
CA TRP A 157 19.47 3.23 13.08
C TRP A 157 20.87 2.81 12.60
N MET A 158 20.98 2.11 11.46
CA MET A 158 22.27 1.76 10.87
C MET A 158 23.11 2.99 10.51
N MET A 159 22.48 4.05 10.02
CA MET A 159 23.19 5.30 9.71
C MET A 159 23.68 6.00 10.98
N LEU A 160 22.85 6.05 12.03
CA LEU A 160 23.14 6.79 13.26
C LEU A 160 24.15 6.06 14.16
N GLU A 161 23.97 4.74 14.38
CA GLU A 161 24.77 3.98 15.34
C GLU A 161 26.02 3.35 14.72
N PHE A 162 25.94 2.92 13.44
CA PHE A 162 27.06 2.25 12.78
C PHE A 162 27.78 3.14 11.75
N GLY A 163 27.33 4.38 11.56
CA GLY A 163 27.94 5.31 10.60
C GLY A 163 27.83 4.83 9.14
N VAL A 164 26.87 3.97 8.82
CA VAL A 164 26.67 3.48 7.45
C VAL A 164 26.24 4.64 6.55
N THR A 165 26.94 4.81 5.43
CA THR A 165 26.64 5.90 4.48
C THR A 165 25.29 5.71 3.80
N GLU A 166 24.69 6.81 3.31
CA GLU A 166 23.39 6.80 2.60
C GLU A 166 23.37 5.82 1.43
N LYS A 167 24.48 5.65 0.71
CA LYS A 167 24.60 4.69 -0.41
C LYS A 167 24.61 3.25 0.02
N TRP A 168 25.30 2.91 1.13
CA TRP A 168 25.41 1.53 1.62
C TRP A 168 24.20 1.09 2.46
N MET A 169 23.50 2.03 3.08
CA MET A 169 22.41 1.74 4.01
C MET A 169 21.31 0.84 3.43
N PRO A 170 20.82 1.01 2.18
CA PRO A 170 19.78 0.13 1.64
C PRO A 170 20.24 -1.34 1.53
N PHE A 171 21.48 -1.56 1.08
CA PHE A 171 22.05 -2.90 0.98
C PHE A 171 22.26 -3.54 2.36
N MET A 172 22.83 -2.80 3.31
CA MET A 172 23.08 -3.28 4.68
C MET A 172 21.77 -3.57 5.42
N THR A 173 20.74 -2.77 5.24
CA THR A 173 19.42 -3.09 5.80
C THR A 173 18.88 -4.39 5.21
N GLY A 174 19.00 -4.61 3.90
CA GLY A 174 18.63 -5.87 3.27
C GLY A 174 19.35 -7.08 3.87
N LEU A 175 20.65 -6.93 4.21
CA LEU A 175 21.45 -7.99 4.83
C LEU A 175 20.86 -8.48 6.17
N VAL A 176 20.33 -7.56 6.99
CA VAL A 176 19.70 -7.92 8.27
C VAL A 176 18.42 -8.74 8.06
N PHE A 177 17.68 -8.44 6.99
CA PHE A 177 16.37 -9.06 6.75
C PHE A 177 16.41 -10.31 5.86
N VAL A 178 17.54 -10.63 5.21
CA VAL A 178 17.62 -11.78 4.30
C VAL A 178 17.39 -13.11 5.02
N VAL A 179 18.00 -13.30 6.18
CA VAL A 179 17.86 -14.54 6.96
C VAL A 179 16.42 -14.70 7.50
N PRO A 180 15.84 -13.69 8.19
CA PRO A 180 14.43 -13.75 8.58
C PRO A 180 13.47 -14.03 7.40
N LEU A 181 13.71 -13.43 6.24
CA LEU A 181 12.88 -13.64 5.05
C LEU A 181 12.92 -15.11 4.58
N ILE A 182 14.11 -15.71 4.48
CA ILE A 182 14.29 -17.11 4.08
C ILE A 182 13.55 -18.04 5.05
N VAL A 183 13.68 -17.81 6.35
CA VAL A 183 13.01 -18.59 7.40
C VAL A 183 11.50 -18.49 7.28
N LEU A 184 10.96 -17.28 7.05
CA LEU A 184 9.52 -17.05 6.89
C LEU A 184 8.98 -17.73 5.63
N PHE A 185 9.68 -17.67 4.50
CA PHE A 185 9.29 -18.39 3.28
C PHE A 185 9.34 -19.91 3.46
N TYR A 186 10.31 -20.42 4.18
CA TYR A 186 10.37 -21.84 4.54
C TYR A 186 9.13 -22.28 5.32
N PHE A 187 8.68 -21.50 6.31
CA PHE A 187 7.45 -21.82 7.04
C PHE A 187 6.18 -21.61 6.19
N LEU A 188 6.15 -20.61 5.31
CA LEU A 188 5.04 -20.40 4.37
C LEU A 188 4.88 -21.59 3.42
N GLU A 189 5.98 -22.12 2.89
CA GLU A 189 5.96 -23.27 1.98
C GLU A 189 5.45 -24.54 2.68
N ARG A 190 5.73 -24.70 3.98
CA ARG A 190 5.26 -25.80 4.81
C ARG A 190 3.86 -25.61 5.36
N SER A 191 3.23 -24.47 5.12
CA SER A 191 1.85 -24.24 5.57
C SER A 191 0.89 -25.21 4.91
N PRO A 192 -0.16 -25.71 5.64
CA PRO A 192 -1.13 -26.64 5.09
C PRO A 192 -1.75 -26.14 3.78
N THR A 193 -2.07 -27.04 2.87
CA THR A 193 -2.83 -26.70 1.65
C THR A 193 -4.28 -26.30 2.00
N PRO A 194 -4.97 -25.51 1.13
CA PRO A 194 -6.42 -25.39 1.18
C PRO A 194 -7.07 -26.79 1.21
N ASP A 195 -8.05 -26.99 2.09
CA ASP A 195 -8.78 -28.25 2.19
C ASP A 195 -9.90 -28.33 1.13
N GLU A 196 -10.55 -29.51 0.97
CA GLU A 196 -11.64 -29.71 -0.01
C GLU A 196 -12.78 -28.70 0.23
N LYS A 197 -13.09 -28.43 1.49
CA LYS A 197 -14.12 -27.46 1.85
C LYS A 197 -13.74 -26.01 1.53
N ASP A 198 -12.43 -25.68 1.54
CA ASP A 198 -11.94 -24.40 1.07
C ASP A 198 -12.13 -24.25 -0.44
N ILE A 199 -12.00 -25.37 -1.18
CA ILE A 199 -12.16 -25.42 -2.64
C ILE A 199 -13.65 -25.30 -3.01
N ASP A 200 -14.52 -26.02 -2.32
CA ASP A 200 -15.97 -26.04 -2.58
C ASP A 200 -16.65 -24.69 -2.27
N GLU A 201 -16.21 -24.00 -1.22
CA GLU A 201 -16.73 -22.68 -0.85
C GLU A 201 -16.05 -21.52 -1.62
N ARG A 202 -15.13 -21.86 -2.52
CA ARG A 202 -14.44 -20.86 -3.36
C ARG A 202 -15.44 -20.24 -4.33
N SER A 203 -15.66 -18.94 -4.19
CA SER A 203 -16.35 -18.18 -5.25
C SER A 203 -15.53 -18.26 -6.53
N GLU A 204 -16.06 -18.90 -7.57
CA GLU A 204 -15.43 -18.86 -8.89
C GLU A 204 -15.21 -17.41 -9.31
N ARG A 205 -13.97 -17.05 -9.58
CA ARG A 205 -13.65 -15.77 -10.22
C ARG A 205 -14.08 -15.88 -11.69
N ILE A 206 -15.32 -15.51 -11.97
CA ILE A 206 -15.84 -15.46 -13.33
C ILE A 206 -15.06 -14.39 -14.08
N ALA A 207 -14.40 -14.81 -15.18
CA ALA A 207 -13.72 -13.86 -16.05
C ALA A 207 -14.76 -12.92 -16.69
N MET A 208 -14.58 -11.61 -16.53
CA MET A 208 -15.46 -10.61 -17.14
C MET A 208 -15.28 -10.58 -18.65
N THR A 209 -16.39 -10.65 -19.36
CA THR A 209 -16.43 -10.40 -20.80
C THR A 209 -16.34 -8.89 -21.10
N GLY A 210 -16.09 -8.54 -22.36
CA GLY A 210 -16.12 -7.13 -22.78
C GLY A 210 -17.50 -6.46 -22.55
N ASP A 211 -18.57 -7.22 -22.67
CA ASP A 211 -19.94 -6.73 -22.53
C ASP A 211 -20.32 -6.55 -21.06
N ASP A 212 -19.89 -7.43 -20.16
CA ASP A 212 -20.03 -7.24 -18.70
C ASP A 212 -19.38 -5.93 -18.24
N ARG A 213 -18.20 -5.59 -18.81
CA ARG A 213 -17.50 -4.32 -18.50
C ARG A 213 -18.27 -3.11 -18.98
N LYS A 214 -18.83 -3.16 -20.21
CA LYS A 214 -19.66 -2.07 -20.75
C LYS A 214 -20.93 -1.88 -19.92
N GLU A 215 -21.56 -2.95 -19.48
CA GLU A 215 -22.75 -2.90 -18.63
C GLU A 215 -22.47 -2.22 -17.30
N ILE A 216 -21.39 -2.58 -16.62
CA ILE A 216 -20.98 -1.94 -15.35
C ILE A 216 -20.69 -0.46 -15.55
N ILE A 217 -19.98 -0.09 -16.62
CA ILE A 217 -19.67 1.31 -16.91
C ILE A 217 -20.95 2.09 -17.24
N ARG A 218 -21.87 1.52 -18.00
CA ARG A 218 -23.15 2.14 -18.33
C ARG A 218 -24.00 2.38 -17.07
N ASP A 219 -24.05 1.40 -16.18
CA ASP A 219 -24.97 1.44 -15.04
C ASP A 219 -24.40 2.20 -13.84
N PHE A 220 -23.09 2.17 -13.65
CA PHE A 220 -22.40 2.75 -12.47
C PHE A 220 -21.30 3.75 -12.82
N GLY A 221 -21.08 4.09 -14.11
CA GLY A 221 -19.93 4.81 -14.61
C GLY A 221 -19.62 6.11 -13.88
N ALA A 222 -20.62 6.97 -13.64
CA ALA A 222 -20.40 8.25 -12.94
C ALA A 222 -19.89 8.03 -11.50
N GLY A 223 -20.48 7.09 -10.76
CA GLY A 223 -20.01 6.76 -9.42
C GLY A 223 -18.61 6.14 -9.42
N LEU A 224 -18.33 5.24 -10.38
CA LEU A 224 -17.02 4.59 -10.51
C LEU A 224 -15.91 5.56 -10.88
N ILE A 225 -16.17 6.52 -11.78
CA ILE A 225 -15.18 7.55 -12.16
C ILE A 225 -14.82 8.40 -10.94
N ILE A 226 -15.79 8.85 -10.16
CA ILE A 226 -15.51 9.65 -8.96
C ILE A 226 -14.70 8.85 -7.96
N LEU A 227 -15.08 7.59 -7.70
CA LEU A 227 -14.33 6.71 -6.82
C LEU A 227 -12.91 6.45 -7.33
N ALA A 228 -12.73 6.26 -8.64
CA ALA A 228 -11.42 6.09 -9.25
C ALA A 228 -10.55 7.34 -9.07
N VAL A 229 -11.10 8.54 -9.25
CA VAL A 229 -10.39 9.80 -9.02
C VAL A 229 -9.97 9.92 -7.55
N ILE A 230 -10.90 9.68 -6.61
CA ILE A 230 -10.61 9.74 -5.17
C ILE A 230 -9.51 8.74 -4.79
N TYR A 231 -9.60 7.50 -5.27
CA TYR A 231 -8.59 6.47 -5.01
C TYR A 231 -7.23 6.84 -5.60
N THR A 232 -7.20 7.37 -6.82
CA THR A 232 -5.97 7.86 -7.45
C THR A 232 -5.33 8.97 -6.61
N MET A 233 -6.09 9.95 -6.16
CA MET A 233 -5.60 11.03 -5.31
C MET A 233 -5.08 10.51 -3.96
N LEU A 234 -5.78 9.56 -3.34
CA LEU A 234 -5.33 8.89 -2.11
C LEU A 234 -4.01 8.14 -2.34
N THR A 235 -3.88 7.45 -3.47
CA THR A 235 -2.66 6.72 -3.83
C THR A 235 -1.49 7.68 -3.99
N VAL A 236 -1.69 8.83 -4.67
CA VAL A 236 -0.67 9.88 -4.82
C VAL A 236 -0.22 10.40 -3.45
N MET A 237 -1.16 10.79 -2.59
CA MET A 237 -0.81 11.36 -1.29
C MET A 237 -0.14 10.34 -0.37
N ARG A 238 -0.63 9.09 -0.36
CA ARG A 238 0.02 8.00 0.36
C ARG A 238 1.45 7.78 -0.12
N ASP A 239 1.66 7.74 -1.43
CA ASP A 239 2.96 7.45 -2.03
C ASP A 239 3.97 8.57 -1.76
N ILE A 240 3.55 9.83 -1.84
CA ILE A 240 4.38 10.99 -1.47
C ILE A 240 4.74 10.93 0.02
N ARG A 241 3.75 10.70 0.91
CA ARG A 241 4.04 10.55 2.35
C ARG A 241 5.05 9.43 2.60
N ASP A 242 4.85 8.31 1.95
CA ASP A 242 5.68 7.12 2.14
C ASP A 242 7.11 7.33 1.60
N ASN A 243 7.30 8.03 0.50
CA ASN A 243 8.62 8.24 -0.07
C ASN A 243 9.40 9.40 0.56
N TYR A 244 8.73 10.44 1.06
CA TYR A 244 9.37 11.61 1.70
C TYR A 244 9.14 11.67 3.21
N MET A 245 8.75 10.56 3.83
CA MET A 245 8.56 10.47 5.28
C MET A 245 9.83 10.84 6.04
N GLY A 246 11.01 10.43 5.55
CA GLY A 246 12.30 10.77 6.14
C GLY A 246 12.57 12.27 6.14
N ASN A 247 12.32 12.93 5.00
CA ASN A 247 12.47 14.38 4.85
C ASN A 247 11.54 15.11 5.83
N MET A 248 10.25 14.74 5.87
CA MET A 248 9.27 15.36 6.76
C MET A 248 9.62 15.17 8.25
N TRP A 249 10.04 13.98 8.67
CA TRP A 249 10.46 13.78 10.06
C TRP A 249 11.73 14.58 10.43
N ASN A 250 12.68 14.69 9.49
CA ASN A 250 13.86 15.53 9.68
C ASN A 250 13.47 17.02 9.83
N GLU A 251 12.58 17.54 8.96
CA GLU A 251 12.05 18.90 9.01
C GLU A 251 11.29 19.20 10.32
N LEU A 252 10.67 18.19 10.92
CA LEU A 252 9.93 18.28 12.17
C LEU A 252 10.83 18.12 13.42
N GLY A 253 12.16 18.00 13.25
CA GLY A 253 13.12 17.93 14.35
C GLY A 253 13.43 16.53 14.87
N TYR A 254 13.02 15.47 14.16
CA TYR A 254 13.26 14.07 14.53
C TYR A 254 14.43 13.42 13.80
N ALA A 255 15.37 14.20 13.26
CA ALA A 255 16.51 13.68 12.49
C ALA A 255 17.37 12.66 13.27
N GLY A 256 17.49 12.82 14.60
CA GLY A 256 18.23 11.93 15.49
C GLY A 256 17.44 10.75 16.07
N ASP A 257 16.13 10.63 15.81
CA ASP A 257 15.30 9.53 16.35
C ASP A 257 14.97 8.48 15.28
N ALA A 258 15.75 7.41 15.24
CA ALA A 258 15.49 6.29 14.36
C ALA A 258 14.14 5.59 14.67
N SER A 259 13.67 5.64 15.91
CA SER A 259 12.48 4.90 16.34
C SER A 259 11.16 5.58 15.95
N VAL A 260 11.20 6.85 15.53
CA VAL A 260 9.99 7.64 15.22
C VAL A 260 9.13 6.99 14.14
N PHE A 261 9.75 6.39 13.12
CA PHE A 261 9.04 5.71 12.04
C PHE A 261 8.27 4.49 12.56
N THR A 262 8.93 3.60 13.31
CA THR A 262 8.27 2.41 13.88
C THR A 262 7.18 2.80 14.85
N LYS A 263 7.45 3.73 15.78
CA LYS A 263 6.47 4.16 16.80
C LYS A 263 5.21 4.75 16.15
N SER A 264 5.39 5.59 15.14
CA SER A 264 4.28 6.20 14.41
C SER A 264 3.46 5.16 13.65
N GLU A 265 4.12 4.38 12.80
CA GLU A 265 3.43 3.45 11.90
C GLU A 265 2.84 2.25 12.65
N THR A 266 3.42 1.82 13.79
CA THR A 266 2.82 0.77 14.64
C THR A 266 1.48 1.20 15.21
N LYS A 267 1.38 2.44 15.74
CA LYS A 267 0.10 2.97 16.26
C LYS A 267 -0.97 3.00 15.17
N ILE A 268 -0.62 3.50 13.99
CA ILE A 268 -1.52 3.55 12.85
C ILE A 268 -1.94 2.13 12.45
N THR A 269 -0.98 1.20 12.34
CA THR A 269 -1.22 -0.20 12.00
C THR A 269 -2.24 -0.85 12.93
N LEU A 270 -2.07 -0.70 14.25
CA LEU A 270 -2.97 -1.30 15.25
C LEU A 270 -4.39 -0.74 15.13
N ILE A 271 -4.53 0.59 14.96
CA ILE A 271 -5.84 1.21 14.79
C ILE A 271 -6.52 0.74 13.51
N ILE A 272 -5.78 0.67 12.39
CA ILE A 272 -6.33 0.21 11.12
C ILE A 272 -6.68 -1.28 11.17
N LEU A 273 -5.87 -2.13 11.81
CA LEU A 273 -6.20 -3.56 12.01
C LEU A 273 -7.49 -3.73 12.81
N LEU A 274 -7.65 -2.98 13.90
CA LEU A 274 -8.88 -2.99 14.69
C LEU A 274 -10.08 -2.55 13.86
N MET A 275 -9.95 -1.45 13.13
CA MET A 275 -11.00 -0.92 12.26
C MET A 275 -11.40 -1.95 11.19
N MET A 276 -10.44 -2.56 10.50
CA MET A 276 -10.70 -3.58 9.49
C MET A 276 -11.37 -4.81 10.10
N GLY A 277 -10.92 -5.26 11.28
CA GLY A 277 -11.54 -6.36 12.01
C GLY A 277 -13.01 -6.10 12.35
N LEU A 278 -13.34 -4.88 12.80
CA LEU A 278 -14.73 -4.47 13.07
C LEU A 278 -15.57 -4.44 11.79
N MET A 279 -15.01 -4.01 10.67
CA MET A 279 -15.72 -3.98 9.39
C MET A 279 -16.08 -5.38 8.87
N VAL A 280 -15.24 -6.38 9.10
CA VAL A 280 -15.52 -7.79 8.73
C VAL A 280 -16.75 -8.33 9.46
N LEU A 281 -17.06 -7.85 10.66
CA LEU A 281 -18.24 -8.29 11.44
C LEU A 281 -19.57 -7.83 10.81
N ILE A 282 -19.57 -6.87 9.89
CA ILE A 282 -20.77 -6.36 9.24
C ILE A 282 -21.22 -7.34 8.15
N ARG A 283 -22.26 -8.13 8.43
CA ARG A 283 -22.75 -9.19 7.52
C ARG A 283 -23.51 -8.68 6.31
N ARG A 284 -24.26 -7.55 6.44
CA ARG A 284 -25.08 -6.99 5.35
C ARG A 284 -24.18 -6.15 4.41
N ASN A 285 -24.01 -6.59 3.16
CA ASN A 285 -23.12 -5.95 2.19
C ASN A 285 -23.42 -4.47 1.96
N ILE A 286 -24.71 -4.08 1.86
CA ILE A 286 -25.08 -2.66 1.67
C ILE A 286 -24.77 -1.80 2.89
N ILE A 287 -24.91 -2.35 4.11
CA ILE A 287 -24.53 -1.63 5.34
C ILE A 287 -23.03 -1.47 5.40
N ALA A 288 -22.27 -2.56 5.13
CA ALA A 288 -20.81 -2.51 5.07
C ALA A 288 -20.34 -1.48 4.03
N PHE A 289 -20.93 -1.46 2.85
CA PHE A 289 -20.62 -0.51 1.78
C PHE A 289 -20.84 0.96 2.22
N ARG A 290 -21.94 1.26 2.93
CA ARG A 290 -22.20 2.60 3.50
C ARG A 290 -21.19 2.96 4.60
N VAL A 291 -20.89 2.03 5.50
CA VAL A 291 -19.93 2.24 6.59
C VAL A 291 -18.55 2.56 6.03
N VAL A 292 -18.11 1.87 4.95
CA VAL A 292 -16.85 2.20 4.26
C VAL A 292 -16.83 3.66 3.79
N HIS A 293 -17.90 4.17 3.20
CA HIS A 293 -17.97 5.59 2.80
C HIS A 293 -17.80 6.53 4.00
N TYR A 294 -18.47 6.24 5.13
CA TYR A 294 -18.33 7.06 6.33
C TYR A 294 -16.90 7.01 6.91
N VAL A 295 -16.25 5.85 6.87
CA VAL A 295 -14.86 5.71 7.30
C VAL A 295 -13.92 6.52 6.39
N ILE A 296 -14.14 6.49 5.08
CA ILE A 296 -13.38 7.28 4.12
C ILE A 296 -13.55 8.79 4.37
N ILE A 297 -14.79 9.25 4.59
CA ILE A 297 -15.08 10.65 4.92
C ILE A 297 -14.38 11.03 6.23
N GLY A 298 -14.49 10.21 7.27
CA GLY A 298 -13.81 10.41 8.54
C GLY A 298 -12.29 10.50 8.40
N GLY A 299 -11.70 9.65 7.56
CA GLY A 299 -10.27 9.68 7.25
C GLY A 299 -9.83 10.98 6.59
N PHE A 300 -10.56 11.45 5.58
CA PHE A 300 -10.29 12.74 4.93
C PHE A 300 -10.45 13.92 5.90
N LEU A 301 -11.52 13.93 6.70
CA LEU A 301 -11.72 14.98 7.71
C LEU A 301 -10.59 15.01 8.73
N LEU A 302 -10.15 13.85 9.25
CA LEU A 302 -9.04 13.75 10.17
C LEU A 302 -7.75 14.31 9.54
N ALA A 303 -7.41 13.89 8.33
CA ALA A 303 -6.20 14.34 7.65
C ALA A 303 -6.25 15.85 7.33
N GLY A 304 -7.38 16.34 6.80
CA GLY A 304 -7.55 17.75 6.42
C GLY A 304 -7.57 18.69 7.62
N ILE A 305 -8.35 18.39 8.67
CA ILE A 305 -8.43 19.21 9.87
C ILE A 305 -7.07 19.28 10.59
N THR A 306 -6.38 18.16 10.75
CA THR A 306 -5.06 18.16 11.40
C THR A 306 -4.00 18.88 10.58
N SER A 307 -4.08 18.87 9.25
CA SER A 307 -3.20 19.65 8.38
C SER A 307 -3.50 21.15 8.47
N LEU A 308 -4.77 21.56 8.58
CA LEU A 308 -5.16 22.96 8.85
C LEU A 308 -4.64 23.41 10.21
N LEU A 309 -4.82 22.60 11.24
CA LEU A 309 -4.32 22.91 12.58
C LEU A 309 -2.79 23.01 12.62
N PHE A 310 -2.07 22.18 11.88
CA PHE A 310 -0.61 22.22 11.78
C PHE A 310 -0.14 23.54 11.14
N ILE A 311 -0.72 23.94 10.02
CA ILE A 311 -0.31 25.17 9.31
C ILE A 311 -0.71 26.45 10.07
N TYR A 312 -1.93 26.52 10.61
CA TYR A 312 -2.49 27.78 11.10
C TYR A 312 -2.58 27.90 12.64
N LYS A 313 -2.51 26.80 13.37
CA LYS A 313 -2.69 26.77 14.84
C LYS A 313 -1.51 26.16 15.59
N GLY A 314 -0.41 25.82 14.89
CA GLY A 314 0.80 25.31 15.53
C GLY A 314 0.65 23.93 16.14
N LEU A 315 -0.21 23.06 15.59
CA LEU A 315 -0.30 21.68 16.04
C LEU A 315 1.09 21.02 15.94
N HIS A 316 1.48 20.33 17.01
CA HIS A 316 2.78 19.65 17.07
C HIS A 316 2.98 18.69 15.88
N GLY A 317 4.13 18.80 15.19
CA GLY A 317 4.41 18.09 13.93
C GLY A 317 4.31 16.56 14.04
N GLY A 318 4.71 15.98 15.19
CA GLY A 318 4.58 14.54 15.42
C GLY A 318 3.12 14.07 15.50
N ILE A 319 2.22 14.88 16.09
CA ILE A 319 0.79 14.57 16.15
C ILE A 319 0.18 14.71 14.75
N TRP A 320 0.52 15.78 14.04
CA TRP A 320 0.10 15.99 12.65
C TRP A 320 0.47 14.81 11.76
N MET A 321 1.75 14.40 11.74
CA MET A 321 2.26 13.33 10.88
C MET A 321 1.57 11.99 11.14
N GLN A 322 1.27 11.66 12.43
CA GLN A 322 0.53 10.47 12.81
C GLN A 322 -0.95 10.56 12.40
N SER A 323 -1.59 11.69 12.65
CA SER A 323 -3.02 11.89 12.36
C SER A 323 -3.30 11.90 10.86
N VAL A 324 -2.45 12.57 10.06
CA VAL A 324 -2.55 12.54 8.61
C VAL A 324 -2.34 11.13 8.08
N GLY A 325 -1.33 10.41 8.59
CA GLY A 325 -1.11 9.01 8.24
C GLY A 325 -2.31 8.14 8.55
N LEU A 326 -2.86 8.25 9.76
CA LEU A 326 -4.07 7.51 10.15
C LEU A 326 -5.25 7.84 9.23
N GLY A 327 -5.53 9.12 8.98
CA GLY A 327 -6.65 9.54 8.14
C GLY A 327 -6.54 9.04 6.70
N LEU A 328 -5.36 9.10 6.11
CA LEU A 328 -5.12 8.58 4.77
C LEU A 328 -5.27 7.07 4.69
N TYR A 329 -4.76 6.31 5.67
CA TYR A 329 -4.91 4.86 5.67
C TYR A 329 -6.34 4.41 6.03
N MET A 330 -7.07 5.16 6.87
CA MET A 330 -8.51 4.95 7.08
C MET A 330 -9.30 5.06 5.78
N ALA A 331 -8.91 5.98 4.90
CA ALA A 331 -9.56 6.11 3.59
C ALA A 331 -9.04 5.07 2.58
N TYR A 332 -7.73 4.85 2.49
CA TYR A 332 -7.09 4.03 1.47
C TYR A 332 -7.30 2.52 1.65
N ILE A 333 -7.11 1.98 2.87
CA ILE A 333 -7.13 0.54 3.11
C ILE A 333 -8.50 -0.10 2.80
N PRO A 334 -9.64 0.48 3.25
CA PRO A 334 -10.94 -0.07 2.90
C PRO A 334 -11.23 -0.09 1.39
N PHE A 335 -10.75 0.90 0.64
CA PHE A 335 -10.85 0.88 -0.82
C PHE A 335 -10.17 -0.35 -1.42
N ASN A 336 -8.96 -0.65 -0.97
CA ASN A 336 -8.13 -1.72 -1.52
C ASN A 336 -8.62 -3.12 -1.10
N ALA A 337 -9.20 -3.24 0.09
CA ALA A 337 -9.49 -4.55 0.67
C ALA A 337 -10.97 -4.94 0.65
N ILE A 338 -11.91 -4.01 0.80
CA ILE A 338 -13.32 -4.37 1.08
C ILE A 338 -14.30 -3.64 0.14
N PHE A 339 -14.00 -2.41 -0.25
CA PHE A 339 -14.97 -1.51 -0.90
C PHE A 339 -15.63 -2.12 -2.14
N PHE A 340 -14.80 -2.52 -3.10
CA PHE A 340 -15.29 -3.05 -4.36
C PHE A 340 -15.98 -4.40 -4.22
N GLU A 341 -15.50 -5.26 -3.32
CA GLU A 341 -16.16 -6.55 -3.02
C GLU A 341 -17.56 -6.33 -2.47
N ARG A 342 -17.70 -5.41 -1.51
CA ARG A 342 -19.01 -5.06 -0.93
C ARG A 342 -19.93 -4.39 -1.94
N MET A 343 -19.38 -3.59 -2.85
CA MET A 343 -20.12 -3.01 -3.96
C MET A 343 -20.68 -4.10 -4.89
N ILE A 344 -19.84 -4.99 -5.38
CA ILE A 344 -20.24 -6.11 -6.24
C ILE A 344 -21.32 -6.96 -5.58
N ALA A 345 -21.12 -7.32 -4.32
CA ALA A 345 -22.08 -8.14 -3.57
C ALA A 345 -23.39 -7.39 -3.30
N ALA A 346 -23.36 -6.10 -2.96
CA ALA A 346 -24.56 -5.31 -2.69
C ALA A 346 -25.42 -5.08 -3.94
N PHE A 347 -24.77 -4.88 -5.09
CA PHE A 347 -25.44 -4.63 -6.36
C PHE A 347 -25.58 -5.90 -7.22
N ARG A 348 -25.19 -7.09 -6.73
CA ARG A 348 -25.21 -8.36 -7.47
C ARG A 348 -24.63 -8.22 -8.89
N ILE A 349 -23.48 -7.57 -8.99
CA ILE A 349 -22.78 -7.33 -10.25
C ILE A 349 -22.01 -8.59 -10.64
N LYS A 350 -22.17 -9.07 -11.87
CA LYS A 350 -21.28 -10.11 -12.42
C LYS A 350 -19.97 -9.44 -12.82
N GLY A 351 -18.89 -9.62 -12.03
CA GLY A 351 -17.66 -8.97 -12.38
C GLY A 351 -16.49 -9.21 -11.44
N ASN A 352 -15.29 -8.86 -11.91
CA ASN A 352 -14.06 -8.94 -11.15
C ASN A 352 -13.53 -7.53 -10.84
N VAL A 353 -13.39 -7.23 -9.55
CA VAL A 353 -12.94 -5.94 -9.02
C VAL A 353 -11.49 -5.63 -9.37
N GLY A 354 -10.67 -6.66 -9.59
CA GLY A 354 -9.22 -6.50 -9.82
C GLY A 354 -8.91 -5.52 -10.95
N PHE A 355 -9.71 -5.51 -12.02
CA PHE A 355 -9.51 -4.61 -13.15
C PHE A 355 -9.59 -3.12 -12.75
N LEU A 356 -10.57 -2.73 -11.93
CA LEU A 356 -10.74 -1.35 -11.46
C LEU A 356 -9.58 -0.94 -10.54
N ILE A 357 -9.17 -1.83 -9.62
CA ILE A 357 -8.05 -1.59 -8.72
C ILE A 357 -6.75 -1.41 -9.52
N TYR A 358 -6.46 -2.27 -10.50
CA TYR A 358 -5.23 -2.16 -11.29
C TYR A 358 -5.15 -0.88 -12.10
N ILE A 359 -6.26 -0.45 -12.71
CA ILE A 359 -6.28 0.82 -13.47
C ILE A 359 -6.04 2.00 -12.53
N THR A 360 -6.77 2.06 -11.41
CA THR A 360 -6.67 3.17 -10.47
C THR A 360 -5.30 3.22 -9.79
N ASP A 361 -4.68 2.07 -9.48
CA ASP A 361 -3.30 2.00 -9.01
C ASP A 361 -2.30 2.55 -10.03
N ALA A 362 -2.44 2.18 -11.31
CA ALA A 362 -1.56 2.66 -12.37
C ALA A 362 -1.65 4.18 -12.53
N PHE A 363 -2.86 4.75 -12.55
CA PHE A 363 -3.05 6.21 -12.54
C PHE A 363 -2.52 6.85 -11.26
N GLY A 364 -2.64 6.19 -10.11
CA GLY A 364 -2.08 6.65 -8.85
C GLY A 364 -0.56 6.81 -8.91
N TYR A 365 0.17 5.81 -9.40
CA TYR A 365 1.63 5.90 -9.55
C TYR A 365 2.06 6.94 -10.57
N LEU A 366 1.36 7.04 -11.70
CA LEU A 366 1.62 8.08 -12.69
C LEU A 366 1.39 9.48 -12.09
N GLY A 367 0.30 9.65 -11.33
CA GLY A 367 0.01 10.88 -10.61
C GLY A 367 1.08 11.21 -9.57
N SER A 368 1.60 10.23 -8.84
CA SER A 368 2.70 10.41 -7.87
C SER A 368 3.95 10.96 -8.55
N VAL A 369 4.36 10.37 -9.67
CA VAL A 369 5.51 10.85 -10.46
C VAL A 369 5.28 12.28 -10.94
N THR A 370 4.08 12.59 -11.46
CA THR A 370 3.72 13.94 -11.92
C THR A 370 3.83 14.97 -10.80
N VAL A 371 3.30 14.69 -9.61
CA VAL A 371 3.35 15.62 -8.47
C VAL A 371 4.76 15.80 -7.94
N MET A 372 5.59 14.75 -7.94
CA MET A 372 7.00 14.84 -7.55
C MET A 372 7.78 15.76 -8.52
N LEU A 373 7.61 15.56 -9.83
CA LEU A 373 8.22 16.42 -10.85
C LEU A 373 7.72 17.86 -10.77
N PHE A 374 6.43 18.05 -10.53
CA PHE A 374 5.85 19.38 -10.33
C PHE A 374 6.50 20.10 -9.14
N LYS A 375 6.63 19.43 -7.99
CA LYS A 375 7.28 20.00 -6.79
C LYS A 375 8.74 20.41 -7.09
N GLU A 376 9.49 19.57 -7.79
CA GLU A 376 10.87 19.88 -8.18
C GLU A 376 10.94 21.08 -9.16
N SER A 377 9.96 21.22 -10.04
CA SER A 377 9.92 22.32 -11.03
C SER A 377 9.61 23.70 -10.44
N MET A 378 9.06 23.76 -9.23
CA MET A 378 8.63 25.01 -8.59
C MET A 378 9.79 25.96 -8.29
N LYS A 379 11.07 25.50 -8.32
CA LYS A 379 12.30 26.31 -8.04
C LYS A 379 12.25 27.08 -6.70
N VAL A 380 11.30 26.78 -5.84
CA VAL A 380 11.12 27.37 -4.52
C VAL A 380 11.45 26.32 -3.49
N ASP A 381 12.29 26.65 -2.54
CA ASP A 381 12.67 25.74 -1.45
C ASP A 381 11.51 25.60 -0.43
N VAL A 382 10.45 24.92 -0.86
CA VAL A 382 9.31 24.60 0.00
C VAL A 382 9.58 23.30 0.73
N LYS A 383 9.55 23.33 2.06
CA LYS A 383 9.64 22.13 2.92
C LYS A 383 8.60 21.10 2.53
N TRP A 384 8.98 19.82 2.55
CA TRP A 384 8.06 18.72 2.24
C TRP A 384 6.85 18.66 3.17
N SER A 385 7.04 18.97 4.46
CA SER A 385 5.96 19.04 5.44
C SER A 385 4.90 20.08 5.09
N VAL A 386 5.32 21.27 4.65
CA VAL A 386 4.42 22.36 4.26
C VAL A 386 3.70 22.03 2.94
N PHE A 387 4.46 21.64 1.90
CA PHE A 387 3.89 21.23 0.62
C PHE A 387 2.84 20.12 0.79
N TYR A 388 3.19 19.09 1.54
CA TYR A 388 2.33 17.96 1.79
C TYR A 388 1.07 18.34 2.57
N SER A 389 1.17 19.25 3.56
CA SER A 389 0.01 19.73 4.31
C SER A 389 -1.02 20.42 3.41
N TYR A 390 -0.58 21.32 2.52
CA TYR A 390 -1.50 21.97 1.57
C TYR A 390 -2.12 20.95 0.60
N ALA A 391 -1.32 20.02 0.08
CA ALA A 391 -1.82 18.97 -0.80
C ALA A 391 -2.89 18.09 -0.11
N VAL A 392 -2.68 17.73 1.17
CA VAL A 392 -3.65 16.96 1.97
C VAL A 392 -4.92 17.76 2.24
N ILE A 393 -4.84 19.07 2.50
CA ILE A 393 -6.02 19.93 2.68
C ILE A 393 -6.89 19.91 1.41
N ILE A 394 -6.27 20.14 0.25
CA ILE A 394 -6.97 20.13 -1.04
C ILE A 394 -7.60 18.75 -1.30
N LEU A 395 -6.82 17.68 -1.13
CA LEU A 395 -7.30 16.31 -1.25
C LEU A 395 -8.49 16.03 -0.33
N SER A 396 -8.43 16.49 0.92
CA SER A 396 -9.48 16.26 1.91
C SER A 396 -10.80 16.90 1.51
N VAL A 397 -10.76 18.13 1.01
CA VAL A 397 -11.98 18.81 0.51
C VAL A 397 -12.60 18.05 -0.66
N ILE A 398 -11.80 17.74 -1.69
CA ILE A 398 -12.26 17.00 -2.89
C ILE A 398 -12.74 15.59 -2.48
N GLY A 399 -11.97 14.92 -1.59
CA GLY A 399 -12.27 13.56 -1.14
C GLY A 399 -13.57 13.47 -0.34
N VAL A 400 -13.83 14.42 0.56
CA VAL A 400 -15.10 14.48 1.32
C VAL A 400 -16.27 14.72 0.37
N MET A 401 -16.19 15.76 -0.48
CA MET A 401 -17.28 16.08 -1.41
C MET A 401 -17.55 14.92 -2.38
N GLY A 402 -16.50 14.35 -2.97
CA GLY A 402 -16.64 13.24 -3.91
C GLY A 402 -17.17 11.96 -3.25
N THR A 403 -16.74 11.65 -2.02
CA THR A 403 -17.24 10.47 -1.29
C THR A 403 -18.69 10.64 -0.87
N ILE A 404 -19.11 11.84 -0.45
CA ILE A 404 -20.51 12.16 -0.14
C ILE A 404 -21.36 12.01 -1.41
N TYR A 405 -20.91 12.56 -2.54
CA TYR A 405 -21.60 12.39 -3.81
C TYR A 405 -21.73 10.92 -4.22
N ALA A 406 -20.64 10.14 -4.12
CA ALA A 406 -20.66 8.71 -4.40
C ALA A 406 -21.66 7.96 -3.52
N LEU A 407 -21.69 8.25 -2.21
CA LEU A 407 -22.65 7.67 -1.28
C LEU A 407 -24.10 7.96 -1.66
N PHE A 408 -24.44 9.21 -2.02
CA PHE A 408 -25.78 9.56 -2.50
C PHE A 408 -26.12 8.87 -3.81
N TYR A 409 -25.20 8.86 -4.77
CA TYR A 409 -25.36 8.21 -6.07
C TYR A 409 -25.67 6.72 -5.92
N PHE A 410 -24.85 5.99 -5.18
CA PHE A 410 -25.05 4.56 -4.98
C PHE A 410 -26.28 4.23 -4.14
N ASN A 411 -26.62 5.04 -3.14
CA ASN A 411 -27.87 4.88 -2.38
C ASN A 411 -29.12 5.04 -3.28
N ARG A 412 -29.11 6.00 -4.19
CA ARG A 412 -30.20 6.20 -5.15
C ARG A 412 -30.32 4.99 -6.10
N LYS A 413 -29.19 4.53 -6.65
CA LYS A 413 -29.15 3.32 -7.51
C LYS A 413 -29.66 2.09 -6.78
N TYR A 414 -29.29 1.91 -5.52
CA TYR A 414 -29.74 0.76 -4.71
C TYR A 414 -31.26 0.79 -4.48
N LYS A 415 -31.84 1.94 -4.17
CA LYS A 415 -33.29 2.10 -4.02
C LYS A 415 -34.05 1.76 -5.30
N LEU A 416 -33.60 2.27 -6.44
CA LEU A 416 -34.21 1.98 -7.75
C LEU A 416 -34.16 0.48 -8.08
N LYS A 417 -33.06 -0.20 -7.77
CA LYS A 417 -32.93 -1.64 -8.02
C LYS A 417 -33.90 -2.50 -7.17
N ILE A 418 -34.17 -2.09 -5.92
CA ILE A 418 -35.14 -2.79 -5.05
C ILE A 418 -36.57 -2.58 -5.54
N GLN A 419 -36.89 -1.42 -6.14
CA GLN A 419 -38.23 -1.12 -6.66
C GLN A 419 -38.56 -1.91 -7.93
N VAL A 420 -37.56 -2.43 -8.63
CA VAL A 420 -37.74 -3.19 -9.90
C VAL A 420 -37.71 -4.71 -9.64
N GLN A 421 -37.30 -5.17 -8.47
CA GLN A 421 -37.40 -6.58 -7.99
C GLN A 421 -38.65 -6.79 -7.14
#